data_27f2b861cad4933f6424efe3f96b0ce3
#
_entry.id   27f2b861cad4933f6424efe3f96b0ce3
#
_cell.length_a   1.000
_cell.length_b   1.000
_cell.length_c   1.000
_cell.angle_alpha   90.00
_cell.angle_beta   90.00
_cell.angle_gamma   90.00
#
_symmetry.space_group_name_H-M   'P 1'
#
loop_
_entity.id
_entity.type
_entity.pdbx_description
1 polymer ?
#
loop_
_entity_poly.entity_id
_entity_poly.type
_entity_poly.pdbx_seq_one_letter_code
_entity_poly.pdbx_strand_id
1 'polypeptide(L)'
;MIDDPLLLDACMHDAIELAQRGRFEVEPNPRVGCLLLRDGEVVARGYHEFYGGRHAEAMARAEAAQKGVRADTAVVTLEPCSSPQGQDGKKTPPCTEALLRAGIRRVVIGAVDPDPRHRRLGIQALTQAGVEVLEGVAARACEALYERFRRTVQLDRPWLLAKWAMTLDGKTAAPTGEARWISGPEARRRTHELRARCDGVMVGFKTAQIDDPELTVRLVSGKQPVRIVVDPLGEIDDDSNLVRTARQAPTWLLCSEEVDARRSGVLQDLGVQVIHVPTAEGPRRLHLQQAFRELRRRGLRRVLVEGGGGLVAQMFAWRCVDQVLAFVAPKIIGGRLSPTPVGGEGRPFMAEAWRLEEVQHETCGEDLQIAGFVT
;
A
#
# COMPACT_ATOMS: atom_id res chain seq x y z
N MET A 1 -16.75 -0.83 -35.36
CA MET A 1 -16.82 -0.70 -33.88
C MET A 1 -17.86 -1.68 -33.38
N ILE A 2 -17.68 -2.24 -32.19
CA ILE A 2 -18.58 -3.26 -31.65
C ILE A 2 -19.79 -2.58 -31.05
N ASP A 3 -20.97 -2.91 -31.57
CA ASP A 3 -22.26 -2.45 -31.03
C ASP A 3 -23.07 -3.57 -30.38
N ASP A 4 -22.45 -4.77 -30.25
CA ASP A 4 -23.07 -5.90 -29.58
C ASP A 4 -22.94 -5.77 -28.04
N PRO A 5 -24.05 -5.54 -27.33
CA PRO A 5 -24.02 -5.38 -25.86
C PRO A 5 -23.55 -6.64 -25.13
N LEU A 6 -23.81 -7.84 -25.67
CA LEU A 6 -23.40 -9.11 -25.05
C LEU A 6 -21.88 -9.28 -25.14
N LEU A 7 -21.27 -8.90 -26.25
CA LEU A 7 -19.82 -8.95 -26.41
C LEU A 7 -19.13 -7.92 -25.50
N LEU A 8 -19.68 -6.71 -25.38
CA LEU A 8 -19.13 -5.70 -24.47
C LEU A 8 -19.25 -6.13 -23.00
N ASP A 9 -20.35 -6.75 -22.61
CA ASP A 9 -20.52 -7.30 -21.26
C ASP A 9 -19.52 -8.42 -20.98
N ALA A 10 -19.33 -9.36 -21.90
CA ALA A 10 -18.33 -10.42 -21.80
C ALA A 10 -16.90 -9.84 -21.67
N CYS A 11 -16.53 -8.88 -22.52
CA CYS A 11 -15.24 -8.19 -22.42
C CYS A 11 -15.06 -7.48 -21.06
N MET A 12 -16.11 -6.89 -20.51
CA MET A 12 -16.03 -6.23 -19.22
C MET A 12 -15.82 -7.26 -18.09
N HIS A 13 -16.46 -8.42 -18.15
CA HIS A 13 -16.20 -9.51 -17.20
C HIS A 13 -14.76 -10.04 -17.29
N ASP A 14 -14.22 -10.21 -18.50
CA ASP A 14 -12.80 -10.54 -18.69
C ASP A 14 -11.87 -9.48 -18.07
N ALA A 15 -12.22 -8.20 -18.24
CA ALA A 15 -11.47 -7.11 -17.63
C ALA A 15 -11.57 -7.12 -16.09
N ILE A 16 -12.71 -7.51 -15.51
CA ILE A 16 -12.89 -7.69 -14.05
C ILE A 16 -12.01 -8.84 -13.53
N GLU A 17 -12.00 -9.99 -14.20
CA GLU A 17 -11.12 -11.11 -13.83
C GLU A 17 -9.64 -10.70 -13.88
N LEU A 18 -9.27 -9.94 -14.90
CA LEU A 18 -7.92 -9.39 -15.02
C LEU A 18 -7.58 -8.42 -13.88
N ALA A 19 -8.50 -7.54 -13.51
CA ALA A 19 -8.36 -6.60 -12.39
C ALA A 19 -8.12 -7.32 -11.06
N GLN A 20 -8.76 -8.45 -10.84
CA GLN A 20 -8.62 -9.25 -9.61
C GLN A 20 -7.20 -9.80 -9.42
N ARG A 21 -6.36 -9.88 -10.46
CA ARG A 21 -4.96 -10.27 -10.36
C ARG A 21 -4.10 -9.26 -9.59
N GLY A 22 -4.52 -8.00 -9.50
CA GLY A 22 -3.82 -6.96 -8.75
C GLY A 22 -3.77 -7.18 -7.23
N ARG A 23 -4.70 -7.94 -6.68
CA ARG A 23 -4.75 -8.41 -5.27
C ARG A 23 -4.24 -7.36 -4.25
N PHE A 24 -3.41 -7.79 -3.28
CA PHE A 24 -2.87 -6.97 -2.18
C PHE A 24 -1.85 -5.91 -2.60
N GLU A 25 -1.27 -6.05 -3.77
CA GLU A 25 -0.15 -5.20 -4.18
C GLU A 25 -0.60 -3.80 -4.59
N VAL A 26 -1.84 -3.66 -5.04
CA VAL A 26 -2.35 -2.38 -5.57
C VAL A 26 -2.80 -1.41 -4.48
N GLU A 27 -3.24 -1.91 -3.33
CA GLU A 27 -3.80 -1.06 -2.28
C GLU A 27 -2.82 0.07 -1.84
N PRO A 28 -3.28 1.28 -1.63
CA PRO A 28 -4.66 1.79 -1.57
C PRO A 28 -5.30 2.15 -2.92
N ASN A 29 -4.68 1.85 -4.06
CA ASN A 29 -5.24 2.10 -5.39
C ASN A 29 -6.35 1.09 -5.75
N PRO A 30 -7.22 1.42 -6.71
CA PRO A 30 -8.22 0.48 -7.20
C PRO A 30 -7.57 -0.66 -8.02
N ARG A 31 -8.19 -1.82 -8.00
CA ARG A 31 -7.89 -2.94 -8.89
C ARG A 31 -8.54 -2.67 -10.23
N VAL A 32 -7.77 -2.33 -11.25
CA VAL A 32 -8.28 -1.98 -12.57
C VAL A 32 -7.79 -2.98 -13.59
N GLY A 33 -8.69 -3.39 -14.49
CA GLY A 33 -8.41 -4.17 -15.69
C GLY A 33 -8.77 -3.39 -16.95
N CYS A 34 -8.00 -3.61 -17.99
CA CYS A 34 -8.19 -2.97 -19.29
C CYS A 34 -7.95 -3.98 -20.42
N LEU A 35 -8.89 -4.03 -21.34
CA LEU A 35 -8.75 -4.71 -22.63
C LEU A 35 -8.68 -3.67 -23.73
N LEU A 36 -7.79 -3.87 -24.68
CA LEU A 36 -7.77 -3.12 -25.93
C LEU A 36 -8.28 -4.00 -27.05
N LEU A 37 -9.22 -3.47 -27.85
CA LEU A 37 -9.85 -4.20 -28.92
C LEU A 37 -9.60 -3.51 -30.27
N ARG A 38 -9.58 -4.31 -31.32
CA ARG A 38 -9.61 -3.89 -32.70
C ARG A 38 -10.65 -4.70 -33.46
N ASP A 39 -11.57 -4.00 -34.12
CA ASP A 39 -12.63 -4.63 -34.92
C ASP A 39 -13.41 -5.72 -34.15
N GLY A 40 -13.51 -5.59 -32.81
CA GLY A 40 -14.21 -6.51 -31.96
C GLY A 40 -13.35 -7.57 -31.28
N GLU A 41 -12.14 -7.75 -31.67
CA GLU A 41 -11.25 -8.74 -31.11
C GLU A 41 -10.31 -8.14 -30.04
N VAL A 42 -10.09 -8.86 -28.96
CA VAL A 42 -9.15 -8.43 -27.92
C VAL A 42 -7.72 -8.61 -28.39
N VAL A 43 -7.01 -7.52 -28.61
CA VAL A 43 -5.62 -7.53 -29.09
C VAL A 43 -4.58 -7.36 -27.99
N ALA A 44 -4.95 -6.71 -26.87
CA ALA A 44 -4.05 -6.54 -25.73
C ALA A 44 -4.83 -6.45 -24.41
N ARG A 45 -4.12 -6.75 -23.32
CA ARG A 45 -4.66 -6.79 -21.94
C ARG A 45 -3.73 -6.07 -20.98
N GLY A 46 -4.28 -5.54 -19.91
CA GLY A 46 -3.49 -4.92 -18.84
C GLY A 46 -4.28 -4.87 -17.54
N TYR A 47 -3.57 -4.91 -16.44
CA TYR A 47 -4.16 -4.67 -15.12
C TYR A 47 -3.19 -3.87 -14.25
N HIS A 48 -3.70 -3.24 -13.22
CA HIS A 48 -2.86 -2.54 -12.25
C HIS A 48 -2.21 -3.56 -11.32
N GLU A 49 -0.89 -3.75 -11.43
CA GLU A 49 -0.18 -4.83 -10.74
C GLU A 49 0.17 -4.48 -9.28
N PHE A 50 0.60 -3.23 -9.03
CA PHE A 50 1.03 -2.81 -7.69
C PHE A 50 0.95 -1.30 -7.52
N TYR A 51 0.85 -0.85 -6.28
CA TYR A 51 0.83 0.57 -5.92
C TYR A 51 2.06 1.32 -6.42
N GLY A 52 1.81 2.40 -7.17
CA GLY A 52 2.86 3.19 -7.82
C GLY A 52 3.36 2.64 -9.15
N GLY A 53 2.89 1.46 -9.57
CA GLY A 53 3.13 0.88 -10.89
C GLY A 53 2.26 1.49 -11.98
N ARG A 54 2.41 0.97 -13.21
CA ARG A 54 1.60 1.39 -14.35
C ARG A 54 0.13 1.04 -14.13
N HIS A 55 -0.76 1.93 -14.58
CA HIS A 55 -2.19 1.64 -14.61
C HIS A 55 -2.53 0.62 -15.71
N ALA A 56 -3.72 0.02 -15.62
CA ALA A 56 -4.17 -1.03 -16.51
C ALA A 56 -4.12 -0.62 -18.00
N GLU A 57 -4.54 0.61 -18.31
CA GLU A 57 -4.54 1.14 -19.67
C GLU A 57 -3.11 1.29 -20.22
N ALA A 58 -2.17 1.73 -19.37
CA ALA A 58 -0.77 1.85 -19.74
C ALA A 58 -0.11 0.47 -19.96
N MET A 59 -0.52 -0.54 -19.19
CA MET A 59 -0.06 -1.93 -19.34
C MET A 59 -0.62 -2.54 -20.65
N ALA A 60 -1.92 -2.42 -20.89
CA ALA A 60 -2.54 -2.92 -22.13
C ALA A 60 -1.93 -2.25 -23.37
N ARG A 61 -1.67 -0.94 -23.31
CA ARG A 61 -0.99 -0.23 -24.40
C ARG A 61 0.45 -0.73 -24.61
N ALA A 62 1.18 -1.02 -23.54
CA ALA A 62 2.53 -1.55 -23.66
C ALA A 62 2.53 -2.93 -24.34
N GLU A 63 1.58 -3.80 -23.98
CA GLU A 63 1.40 -5.10 -24.62
C GLU A 63 1.03 -4.95 -26.12
N ALA A 64 0.10 -4.05 -26.46
CA ALA A 64 -0.25 -3.76 -27.84
C ALA A 64 0.97 -3.30 -28.67
N ALA A 65 1.80 -2.44 -28.08
CA ALA A 65 3.02 -1.95 -28.73
C ALA A 65 4.04 -3.08 -28.94
N GLN A 66 4.21 -3.99 -27.98
CA GLN A 66 5.10 -5.18 -28.12
C GLN A 66 4.64 -6.12 -29.23
N LYS A 67 3.32 -6.28 -29.38
CA LYS A 67 2.71 -7.09 -30.45
C LYS A 67 2.67 -6.41 -31.81
N GLY A 68 3.00 -5.11 -31.88
CA GLY A 68 2.88 -4.31 -33.10
C GLY A 68 1.45 -4.09 -33.59
N VAL A 69 0.46 -4.21 -32.70
CA VAL A 69 -0.96 -4.07 -33.03
C VAL A 69 -1.51 -2.73 -32.62
N ARG A 70 -2.52 -2.25 -33.37
CA ARG A 70 -3.28 -1.04 -33.02
C ARG A 70 -4.64 -1.45 -32.50
N ALA A 71 -5.20 -0.64 -31.60
CA ALA A 71 -6.55 -0.79 -31.08
C ALA A 71 -7.36 0.45 -31.43
N ASP A 72 -8.67 0.31 -31.48
CA ASP A 72 -9.65 1.40 -31.67
C ASP A 72 -10.56 1.60 -30.46
N THR A 73 -10.72 0.57 -29.64
CA THR A 73 -11.62 0.53 -28.50
C THR A 73 -10.86 0.08 -27.23
N ALA A 74 -11.15 0.73 -26.11
CA ALA A 74 -10.70 0.30 -24.79
C ALA A 74 -11.90 -0.06 -23.90
N VAL A 75 -11.85 -1.23 -23.24
CA VAL A 75 -12.81 -1.66 -22.22
C VAL A 75 -12.10 -1.59 -20.88
N VAL A 76 -12.57 -0.76 -19.96
CA VAL A 76 -11.91 -0.49 -18.69
C VAL A 76 -12.90 -0.62 -17.53
N THR A 77 -12.53 -1.33 -16.50
CA THR A 77 -13.42 -1.57 -15.34
C THR A 77 -13.71 -0.30 -14.53
N LEU A 78 -12.82 0.70 -14.57
CA LEU A 78 -12.97 1.99 -13.88
C LEU A 78 -12.71 3.14 -14.84
N GLU A 79 -13.34 4.27 -14.58
CA GLU A 79 -13.09 5.54 -15.27
C GLU A 79 -11.58 5.84 -15.39
N PRO A 80 -11.04 6.05 -16.60
CA PRO A 80 -9.65 6.42 -16.80
C PRO A 80 -9.28 7.74 -16.13
N CYS A 81 -8.23 7.77 -15.35
CA CYS A 81 -7.80 8.97 -14.64
C CYS A 81 -7.31 10.07 -15.60
N SER A 82 -7.63 11.34 -15.28
CA SER A 82 -7.24 12.54 -16.04
C SER A 82 -6.27 13.45 -15.29
N SER A 83 -6.07 13.26 -13.99
CA SER A 83 -5.20 14.12 -13.17
C SER A 83 -3.74 14.06 -13.61
N PRO A 84 -3.03 15.19 -13.69
CA PRO A 84 -1.60 15.24 -13.98
C PRO A 84 -0.75 14.46 -12.99
N GLN A 85 0.40 13.95 -13.46
CA GLN A 85 1.39 13.32 -12.56
C GLN A 85 1.90 14.34 -11.52
N GLY A 86 2.00 13.92 -10.27
CA GLY A 86 2.40 14.75 -9.13
C GLY A 86 1.22 15.39 -8.40
N GLN A 87 0.08 15.62 -9.05
CA GLN A 87 -1.12 16.14 -8.40
C GLN A 87 -1.74 15.07 -7.49
N ASP A 88 -2.16 15.46 -6.29
CA ASP A 88 -2.80 14.57 -5.28
C ASP A 88 -2.02 13.27 -4.99
N GLY A 89 -0.70 13.31 -5.15
CA GLY A 89 0.19 12.16 -4.95
C GLY A 89 0.15 11.12 -6.08
N LYS A 90 -0.37 11.49 -7.25
CA LYS A 90 -0.39 10.63 -8.43
C LYS A 90 1.02 10.36 -8.94
N LYS A 91 1.35 9.08 -9.12
CA LYS A 91 2.69 8.62 -9.48
C LYS A 91 2.90 8.41 -10.99
N THR A 92 1.81 8.30 -11.75
CA THR A 92 1.81 7.96 -13.18
C THR A 92 1.17 9.06 -14.02
N PRO A 93 1.50 9.17 -15.33
CA PRO A 93 0.79 10.06 -16.25
C PRO A 93 -0.70 9.73 -16.36
N PRO A 94 -1.55 10.67 -16.84
CA PRO A 94 -2.98 10.45 -17.04
C PRO A 94 -3.27 9.31 -18.02
N CYS A 95 -4.21 8.43 -17.69
CA CYS A 95 -4.64 7.35 -18.56
C CYS A 95 -5.42 7.88 -19.77
N THR A 96 -6.20 8.93 -19.60
CA THR A 96 -6.90 9.61 -20.71
C THR A 96 -5.94 10.02 -21.81
N GLU A 97 -4.83 10.68 -21.47
CA GLU A 97 -3.81 11.05 -22.46
C GLU A 97 -3.17 9.82 -23.12
N ALA A 98 -2.93 8.76 -22.35
CA ALA A 98 -2.34 7.54 -22.88
C ALA A 98 -3.24 6.86 -23.91
N LEU A 99 -4.57 6.84 -23.68
CA LEU A 99 -5.57 6.31 -24.60
C LEU A 99 -5.68 7.19 -25.86
N LEU A 100 -5.72 8.51 -25.72
CA LEU A 100 -5.76 9.45 -26.85
C LEU A 100 -4.53 9.30 -27.75
N ARG A 101 -3.33 9.25 -27.17
CA ARG A 101 -2.08 9.03 -27.94
C ARG A 101 -2.01 7.66 -28.62
N ALA A 102 -2.75 6.66 -28.10
CA ALA A 102 -2.86 5.34 -28.73
C ALA A 102 -3.86 5.32 -29.91
N GLY A 103 -4.60 6.41 -30.15
CA GLY A 103 -5.59 6.50 -31.22
C GLY A 103 -6.90 5.79 -30.87
N ILE A 104 -7.20 5.59 -29.59
CA ILE A 104 -8.47 5.02 -29.15
C ILE A 104 -9.61 6.00 -29.47
N ARG A 105 -10.65 5.48 -30.10
CA ARG A 105 -11.82 6.24 -30.55
C ARG A 105 -13.07 5.96 -29.73
N ARG A 106 -13.07 4.84 -28.99
CA ARG A 106 -14.17 4.43 -28.11
C ARG A 106 -13.62 3.90 -26.78
N VAL A 107 -14.23 4.34 -25.68
CA VAL A 107 -13.91 3.84 -24.34
C VAL A 107 -15.18 3.34 -23.66
N VAL A 108 -15.17 2.07 -23.27
CA VAL A 108 -16.26 1.41 -22.54
C VAL A 108 -15.85 1.33 -21.06
N ILE A 109 -16.66 1.92 -20.19
CA ILE A 109 -16.37 2.09 -18.76
C ILE A 109 -17.36 1.28 -17.93
N GLY A 110 -16.86 0.45 -17.01
CA GLY A 110 -17.68 -0.32 -16.09
C GLY A 110 -18.24 0.53 -14.94
N ALA A 111 -17.39 1.23 -14.22
CA ALA A 111 -17.76 2.09 -13.10
C ALA A 111 -17.12 3.47 -13.18
N VAL A 112 -17.82 4.49 -12.68
CA VAL A 112 -17.29 5.85 -12.48
C VAL A 112 -16.40 5.88 -11.25
N ASP A 113 -15.33 6.71 -11.25
CA ASP A 113 -14.42 6.84 -10.13
C ASP A 113 -15.20 7.27 -8.85
N PRO A 114 -15.12 6.50 -7.76
CA PRO A 114 -15.80 6.84 -6.51
C PRO A 114 -15.17 8.02 -5.77
N ASP A 115 -13.92 8.43 -6.11
CA ASP A 115 -13.28 9.59 -5.51
C ASP A 115 -13.92 10.89 -6.01
N PRO A 116 -14.56 11.69 -5.15
CA PRO A 116 -15.22 12.93 -5.57
C PRO A 116 -14.29 13.92 -6.29
N ARG A 117 -12.98 13.83 -6.03
CA ARG A 117 -11.95 14.71 -6.64
C ARG A 117 -11.66 14.35 -8.11
N HIS A 118 -11.96 13.11 -8.50
CA HIS A 118 -11.64 12.55 -9.81
C HIS A 118 -12.88 12.15 -10.61
N ARG A 119 -14.03 12.04 -9.91
CA ARG A 119 -15.30 11.58 -10.47
C ARG A 119 -15.70 12.35 -11.72
N ARG A 120 -15.91 11.61 -12.82
CA ARG A 120 -16.33 12.08 -14.16
C ARG A 120 -15.31 12.96 -14.90
N LEU A 121 -14.17 13.30 -14.33
CA LEU A 121 -13.17 14.13 -14.98
C LEU A 121 -12.51 13.42 -16.17
N GLY A 122 -12.30 12.10 -16.07
CA GLY A 122 -11.77 11.29 -17.16
C GLY A 122 -12.76 11.14 -18.32
N ILE A 123 -14.03 10.90 -17.99
CA ILE A 123 -15.12 10.84 -18.96
C ILE A 123 -15.23 12.16 -19.72
N GLN A 124 -15.24 13.29 -19.01
CA GLN A 124 -15.32 14.62 -19.62
C GLN A 124 -14.11 14.88 -20.53
N ALA A 125 -12.90 14.57 -20.10
CA ALA A 125 -11.69 14.75 -20.91
C ALA A 125 -11.72 13.94 -22.21
N LEU A 126 -12.16 12.68 -22.16
CA LEU A 126 -12.28 11.81 -23.32
C LEU A 126 -13.37 12.32 -24.30
N THR A 127 -14.54 12.68 -23.77
CA THR A 127 -15.66 13.19 -24.58
C THR A 127 -15.29 14.51 -25.26
N GLN A 128 -14.64 15.43 -24.55
CA GLN A 128 -14.15 16.70 -25.13
C GLN A 128 -13.11 16.50 -26.23
N ALA A 129 -12.33 15.40 -26.14
CA ALA A 129 -11.38 15.03 -27.18
C ALA A 129 -12.01 14.26 -28.35
N GLY A 130 -13.34 14.12 -28.39
CA GLY A 130 -14.07 13.45 -29.48
C GLY A 130 -14.08 11.92 -29.39
N VAL A 131 -13.73 11.34 -28.24
CA VAL A 131 -13.82 9.90 -27.99
C VAL A 131 -15.25 9.54 -27.62
N GLU A 132 -15.80 8.51 -28.24
CA GLU A 132 -17.07 7.92 -27.82
C GLU A 132 -16.92 7.22 -26.47
N VAL A 133 -17.74 7.59 -25.47
CA VAL A 133 -17.70 7.00 -24.14
C VAL A 133 -19.02 6.28 -23.87
N LEU A 134 -18.94 4.97 -23.60
CA LEU A 134 -20.05 4.15 -23.15
C LEU A 134 -19.85 3.81 -21.68
N GLU A 135 -20.81 4.19 -20.82
CA GLU A 135 -20.73 4.01 -19.37
C GLU A 135 -21.66 2.90 -18.88
N GLY A 136 -21.28 2.25 -17.77
CA GLY A 136 -22.15 1.36 -17.01
C GLY A 136 -22.26 -0.06 -17.55
N VAL A 137 -21.35 -0.51 -18.40
CA VAL A 137 -21.30 -1.92 -18.84
C VAL A 137 -20.86 -2.80 -17.66
N ALA A 138 -21.64 -3.84 -17.33
CA ALA A 138 -21.50 -4.66 -16.12
C ALA A 138 -21.33 -3.84 -14.82
N ALA A 139 -22.03 -2.68 -14.71
CA ALA A 139 -21.84 -1.70 -13.64
C ALA A 139 -21.85 -2.32 -12.25
N ARG A 140 -22.83 -3.20 -11.94
CA ARG A 140 -22.96 -3.84 -10.62
C ARG A 140 -21.72 -4.66 -10.25
N ALA A 141 -21.15 -5.41 -11.20
CA ALA A 141 -19.96 -6.22 -10.99
C ALA A 141 -18.71 -5.33 -10.78
N CYS A 142 -18.59 -4.26 -11.58
CA CYS A 142 -17.52 -3.28 -11.41
C CYS A 142 -17.63 -2.51 -10.09
N GLU A 143 -18.82 -2.08 -9.68
CA GLU A 143 -19.01 -1.41 -8.39
C GLU A 143 -18.65 -2.29 -7.20
N ALA A 144 -18.99 -3.58 -7.26
CA ALA A 144 -18.58 -4.56 -6.25
C ALA A 144 -17.05 -4.69 -6.15
N LEU A 145 -16.33 -4.67 -7.28
CA LEU A 145 -14.86 -4.68 -7.32
C LEU A 145 -14.25 -3.47 -6.58
N TYR A 146 -14.95 -2.32 -6.59
CA TYR A 146 -14.46 -1.05 -6.01
C TYR A 146 -14.97 -0.73 -4.61
N GLU A 147 -15.69 -1.64 -3.94
CA GLU A 147 -16.22 -1.39 -2.60
C GLU A 147 -15.10 -1.07 -1.59
N ARG A 148 -13.97 -1.79 -1.63
CA ARG A 148 -12.81 -1.51 -0.79
C ARG A 148 -12.17 -0.17 -1.14
N PHE A 149 -11.98 0.11 -2.42
CA PHE A 149 -11.43 1.39 -2.87
C PHE A 149 -12.30 2.58 -2.44
N ARG A 150 -13.62 2.45 -2.52
CA ARG A 150 -14.57 3.47 -2.04
C ARG A 150 -14.36 3.79 -0.55
N ARG A 151 -14.13 2.79 0.29
CA ARG A 151 -13.78 2.99 1.71
C ARG A 151 -12.40 3.65 1.87
N THR A 152 -11.44 3.22 1.07
CA THR A 152 -10.06 3.74 1.11
C THR A 152 -9.98 5.23 0.76
N VAL A 153 -10.77 5.71 -0.21
CA VAL A 153 -10.81 7.16 -0.57
C VAL A 153 -11.32 8.04 0.57
N GLN A 154 -12.10 7.49 1.50
CA GLN A 154 -12.63 8.20 2.67
C GLN A 154 -11.65 8.25 3.83
N LEU A 155 -10.53 7.51 3.78
CA LEU A 155 -9.54 7.52 4.85
C LEU A 155 -8.82 8.86 4.92
N ASP A 156 -8.81 9.46 6.11
CA ASP A 156 -8.04 10.66 6.43
C ASP A 156 -6.60 10.34 6.88
N ARG A 157 -6.19 9.08 6.81
CA ARG A 157 -4.89 8.54 7.15
C ARG A 157 -4.30 7.70 6.00
N PRO A 158 -3.00 7.34 6.02
CA PRO A 158 -2.45 6.38 5.08
C PRO A 158 -3.08 4.99 5.23
N TRP A 159 -3.01 4.20 4.17
CA TRP A 159 -3.20 2.76 4.24
C TRP A 159 -2.04 2.13 5.02
N LEU A 160 -2.35 1.35 6.07
CA LEU A 160 -1.37 0.79 6.98
C LEU A 160 -1.28 -0.72 6.79
N LEU A 161 -0.11 -1.16 6.29
CA LEU A 161 0.24 -2.56 6.11
C LEU A 161 1.14 -3.00 7.27
N ALA A 162 0.62 -3.80 8.19
CA ALA A 162 1.42 -4.41 9.24
C ALA A 162 2.13 -5.66 8.71
N LYS A 163 3.46 -5.69 8.80
CA LYS A 163 4.28 -6.81 8.35
C LYS A 163 5.16 -7.32 9.48
N TRP A 164 5.22 -8.63 9.61
CA TRP A 164 6.17 -9.28 10.52
C TRP A 164 6.71 -10.60 9.96
N ALA A 165 7.80 -11.06 10.55
CA ALA A 165 8.28 -12.43 10.43
C ALA A 165 8.19 -13.10 11.79
N MET A 166 7.75 -14.36 11.85
CA MET A 166 7.66 -15.12 13.08
C MET A 166 8.04 -16.59 12.84
N THR A 167 8.40 -17.26 13.89
CA THR A 167 8.56 -18.72 13.92
C THR A 167 7.19 -19.40 13.81
N LEU A 168 7.16 -20.71 13.56
CA LEU A 168 5.92 -21.50 13.49
C LEU A 168 5.11 -21.42 14.80
N ASP A 169 5.79 -21.30 15.94
CA ASP A 169 5.18 -21.11 17.25
C ASP A 169 4.93 -19.63 17.63
N GLY A 170 4.96 -18.73 16.63
CA GLY A 170 4.50 -17.34 16.75
C GLY A 170 5.49 -16.39 17.47
N LYS A 171 6.80 -16.64 17.42
CA LYS A 171 7.80 -15.80 18.07
C LYS A 171 8.55 -14.92 17.08
N THR A 172 8.83 -13.68 17.48
CA THR A 172 9.57 -12.69 16.67
C THR A 172 11.02 -12.50 17.14
N ALA A 173 11.41 -13.11 18.24
CA ALA A 173 12.78 -13.19 18.75
C ALA A 173 12.90 -14.30 19.79
N ALA A 174 14.12 -14.69 20.09
CA ALA A 174 14.45 -15.52 21.25
C ALA A 174 14.19 -14.76 22.58
N PRO A 175 14.15 -15.44 23.73
CA PRO A 175 14.03 -14.79 25.04
C PRO A 175 15.17 -13.78 25.33
N THR A 176 16.33 -13.94 24.69
CA THR A 176 17.48 -13.04 24.76
C THR A 176 17.31 -11.74 23.96
N GLY A 177 16.28 -11.66 23.12
CA GLY A 177 16.06 -10.58 22.15
C GLY A 177 16.70 -10.85 20.78
N GLU A 178 17.46 -11.94 20.60
CA GLU A 178 18.04 -12.26 19.29
C GLU A 178 16.94 -12.63 18.28
N ALA A 179 16.90 -11.90 17.14
CA ALA A 179 15.90 -12.08 16.08
C ALA A 179 16.51 -12.40 14.71
N ARG A 180 17.86 -12.44 14.58
CA ARG A 180 18.56 -12.62 13.30
C ARG A 180 18.98 -14.07 13.10
N TRP A 181 18.45 -14.83 12.10
CA TRP A 181 17.39 -14.45 11.18
C TRP A 181 16.20 -15.38 11.37
N ILE A 182 15.03 -14.83 11.55
CA ILE A 182 13.79 -15.63 11.62
C ILE A 182 13.48 -16.13 10.23
N SER A 183 13.24 -15.21 9.27
CA SER A 183 12.84 -15.53 7.92
C SER A 183 14.04 -15.68 6.96
N GLY A 184 13.82 -16.44 5.89
CA GLY A 184 14.80 -16.72 4.85
C GLY A 184 15.14 -15.52 3.95
N PRO A 185 16.10 -15.69 3.02
CA PRO A 185 16.54 -14.61 2.14
C PRO A 185 15.44 -14.10 1.20
N GLU A 186 14.57 -14.99 0.69
CA GLU A 186 13.46 -14.62 -0.19
C GLU A 186 12.46 -13.72 0.51
N ALA A 187 12.07 -14.03 1.76
CA ALA A 187 11.18 -13.19 2.56
C ALA A 187 11.80 -11.83 2.87
N ARG A 188 13.12 -11.77 3.08
CA ARG A 188 13.84 -10.50 3.23
C ARG A 188 13.86 -9.71 1.93
N ARG A 189 14.11 -10.33 0.77
CA ARG A 189 14.01 -9.70 -0.54
C ARG A 189 12.61 -9.15 -0.77
N ARG A 190 11.58 -9.95 -0.48
CA ARG A 190 10.17 -9.55 -0.55
C ARG A 190 9.84 -8.36 0.35
N THR A 191 10.42 -8.30 1.55
CA THR A 191 10.30 -7.13 2.43
C THR A 191 10.88 -5.87 1.79
N HIS A 192 12.01 -5.95 1.09
CA HIS A 192 12.57 -4.82 0.37
C HIS A 192 11.73 -4.39 -0.84
N GLU A 193 11.05 -5.32 -1.52
CA GLU A 193 10.07 -4.99 -2.55
C GLU A 193 8.87 -4.21 -1.97
N LEU A 194 8.37 -4.64 -0.80
CA LEU A 194 7.30 -3.93 -0.10
C LEU A 194 7.73 -2.51 0.30
N ARG A 195 8.95 -2.34 0.82
CA ARG A 195 9.51 -1.02 1.14
C ARG A 195 9.54 -0.13 -0.09
N ALA A 196 10.02 -0.64 -1.22
CA ALA A 196 10.10 0.10 -2.49
C ALA A 196 8.73 0.54 -3.02
N ARG A 197 7.67 -0.18 -2.64
CA ARG A 197 6.28 0.09 -3.03
C ARG A 197 5.48 0.88 -1.99
N CYS A 198 6.08 1.27 -0.86
CA CYS A 198 5.45 2.11 0.15
C CYS A 198 6.01 3.53 0.13
N ASP A 199 5.24 4.49 0.64
CA ASP A 199 5.71 5.87 0.79
C ASP A 199 6.53 6.03 2.07
N GLY A 200 6.22 5.22 3.11
CA GLY A 200 6.94 5.20 4.36
C GLY A 200 7.09 3.80 4.94
N VAL A 201 8.12 3.61 5.76
CA VAL A 201 8.35 2.43 6.59
C VAL A 201 8.43 2.87 8.04
N MET A 202 7.64 2.25 8.90
CA MET A 202 7.45 2.66 10.29
C MET A 202 7.87 1.56 11.26
N VAL A 203 8.55 1.95 12.33
CA VAL A 203 8.87 1.10 13.50
C VAL A 203 8.58 1.85 14.79
N GLY A 204 8.39 1.12 15.88
CA GLY A 204 8.38 1.71 17.22
C GLY A 204 9.78 1.92 17.77
N PHE A 205 9.92 2.81 18.76
CA PHE A 205 11.18 3.15 19.42
C PHE A 205 11.99 1.93 19.87
N LYS A 206 11.35 0.96 20.53
CA LYS A 206 12.07 -0.26 20.99
C LYS A 206 12.69 -1.04 19.85
N THR A 207 12.04 -1.14 18.70
CA THR A 207 12.59 -1.79 17.51
C THR A 207 13.75 -0.98 16.95
N ALA A 208 13.61 0.35 16.88
CA ALA A 208 14.69 1.23 16.45
C ALA A 208 15.93 1.10 17.36
N GLN A 209 15.74 1.02 18.68
CA GLN A 209 16.80 0.91 19.66
C GLN A 209 17.50 -0.46 19.65
N ILE A 210 16.74 -1.56 19.56
CA ILE A 210 17.31 -2.92 19.68
C ILE A 210 17.94 -3.36 18.38
N ASP A 211 17.28 -3.14 17.25
CA ASP A 211 17.68 -3.67 15.95
C ASP A 211 18.60 -2.72 15.17
N ASP A 212 18.65 -1.44 15.58
CA ASP A 212 19.32 -0.33 14.88
C ASP A 212 19.22 -0.43 13.36
N PRO A 213 17.97 -0.46 12.83
CA PRO A 213 17.72 -0.81 11.44
C PRO A 213 17.98 0.38 10.51
N GLU A 214 18.38 0.10 9.28
CA GLU A 214 18.47 1.13 8.24
C GLU A 214 17.12 1.50 7.63
N LEU A 215 16.15 0.60 7.57
CA LEU A 215 14.82 0.72 6.94
C LEU A 215 14.85 1.17 5.47
N THR A 216 15.94 0.94 4.78
CA THR A 216 16.16 1.31 3.37
C THR A 216 15.87 0.15 2.42
N VAL A 217 15.74 0.46 1.14
CA VAL A 217 15.67 -0.53 0.04
C VAL A 217 17.08 -0.82 -0.45
N ARG A 218 17.55 -2.07 -0.31
CA ARG A 218 18.92 -2.49 -0.65
C ARG A 218 18.99 -3.75 -1.52
N LEU A 219 18.05 -4.69 -1.34
CA LEU A 219 18.07 -5.98 -2.02
C LEU A 219 17.35 -5.98 -3.38
N VAL A 220 16.70 -4.88 -3.72
CA VAL A 220 16.01 -4.68 -5.00
C VAL A 220 16.16 -3.23 -5.46
N SER A 221 15.95 -2.98 -6.73
CA SER A 221 15.85 -1.62 -7.26
C SER A 221 14.49 -1.01 -6.89
N GLY A 222 14.45 0.25 -6.47
CA GLY A 222 13.20 0.92 -6.14
C GLY A 222 13.38 2.26 -5.41
N LYS A 223 12.26 2.93 -5.18
CA LYS A 223 12.24 4.20 -4.44
C LYS A 223 12.54 3.95 -2.96
N GLN A 224 13.32 4.84 -2.36
CA GLN A 224 13.52 4.85 -0.91
C GLN A 224 12.27 5.41 -0.21
N PRO A 225 11.70 4.70 0.78
CA PRO A 225 10.59 5.20 1.59
C PRO A 225 11.08 6.22 2.63
N VAL A 226 10.16 7.04 3.15
CA VAL A 226 10.39 7.80 4.36
C VAL A 226 10.49 6.83 5.55
N ARG A 227 11.54 6.93 6.35
CA ARG A 227 11.71 6.12 7.56
C ARG A 227 11.02 6.81 8.74
N ILE A 228 10.16 6.12 9.43
CA ILE A 228 9.30 6.70 10.47
C ILE A 228 9.54 5.95 11.78
N VAL A 229 9.87 6.68 12.83
CA VAL A 229 10.01 6.14 14.18
C VAL A 229 8.92 6.71 15.07
N VAL A 230 8.16 5.84 15.73
CA VAL A 230 7.20 6.22 16.77
C VAL A 230 7.94 6.19 18.11
N ASP A 231 8.34 7.36 18.57
CA ASP A 231 9.13 7.55 19.79
C ASP A 231 8.53 8.70 20.61
N PRO A 232 7.59 8.39 21.49
CA PRO A 232 6.86 9.40 22.25
C PRO A 232 7.72 10.36 23.05
N LEU A 233 8.88 9.93 23.51
CA LEU A 233 9.75 10.73 24.40
C LEU A 233 10.97 11.34 23.69
N GLY A 234 11.19 11.03 22.41
CA GLY A 234 12.37 11.50 21.67
C GLY A 234 13.68 10.89 22.17
N GLU A 235 13.62 9.67 22.67
CA GLU A 235 14.76 8.94 23.31
C GLU A 235 15.65 8.23 22.28
N ILE A 236 15.36 8.33 20.98
CA ILE A 236 16.21 7.72 19.92
C ILE A 236 17.65 8.20 20.06
N ASP A 237 18.59 7.25 19.95
CA ASP A 237 20.03 7.55 20.04
C ASP A 237 20.49 8.38 18.82
N ASP A 238 21.28 9.42 19.08
CA ASP A 238 21.85 10.29 18.05
C ASP A 238 22.83 9.53 17.14
N ASP A 239 23.47 8.49 17.66
CA ASP A 239 24.39 7.61 16.94
C ASP A 239 23.69 6.45 16.22
N SER A 240 22.37 6.32 16.34
CA SER A 240 21.62 5.27 15.63
C SER A 240 21.72 5.45 14.11
N ASN A 241 21.65 4.34 13.36
CA ASN A 241 21.66 4.36 11.89
C ASN A 241 20.60 5.28 11.30
N LEU A 242 19.41 5.33 11.92
CA LEU A 242 18.28 6.15 11.47
C LEU A 242 18.58 7.65 11.58
N VAL A 243 19.26 8.08 12.66
CA VAL A 243 19.62 9.47 12.88
C VAL A 243 20.85 9.86 12.04
N ARG A 244 21.96 9.09 12.14
CA ARG A 244 23.20 9.37 11.40
C ARG A 244 23.02 9.48 9.89
N THR A 245 22.09 8.74 9.32
CA THR A 245 21.81 8.74 7.88
C THR A 245 20.58 9.58 7.49
N ALA A 246 20.04 10.41 8.39
CA ALA A 246 18.81 11.16 8.16
C ALA A 246 18.91 12.14 6.98
N ARG A 247 20.11 12.70 6.73
CA ARG A 247 20.36 13.57 5.58
C ARG A 247 20.45 12.83 4.24
N GLN A 248 20.70 11.51 4.27
CA GLN A 248 20.80 10.67 3.07
C GLN A 248 19.47 10.00 2.72
N ALA A 249 18.71 9.61 3.73
CA ALA A 249 17.39 9.01 3.60
C ALA A 249 16.41 9.67 4.60
N PRO A 250 15.29 10.24 4.14
CA PRO A 250 14.37 10.99 5.00
C PRO A 250 13.96 10.18 6.22
N THR A 251 14.17 10.75 7.41
CA THR A 251 13.79 10.15 8.70
C THR A 251 12.85 11.09 9.44
N TRP A 252 11.68 10.60 9.79
CA TRP A 252 10.66 11.32 10.54
C TRP A 252 10.50 10.68 11.92
N LEU A 253 10.53 11.51 12.96
CA LEU A 253 10.26 11.10 14.34
C LEU A 253 8.88 11.60 14.75
N LEU A 254 8.00 10.68 15.10
CA LEU A 254 6.71 11.02 15.73
C LEU A 254 6.92 11.01 17.24
N CYS A 255 6.82 12.16 17.88
CA CYS A 255 7.02 12.32 19.32
C CYS A 255 5.91 13.17 19.96
N SER A 256 5.87 13.15 21.28
CA SER A 256 4.93 13.97 22.07
C SER A 256 5.21 15.47 21.90
N GLU A 257 4.16 16.27 22.00
CA GLU A 257 4.26 17.73 22.16
C GLU A 257 5.04 18.15 23.43
N GLU A 258 5.18 17.23 24.39
CA GLU A 258 5.92 17.45 25.64
C GLU A 258 7.44 17.24 25.52
N VAL A 259 7.93 16.77 24.36
CA VAL A 259 9.37 16.59 24.13
C VAL A 259 10.05 17.96 24.13
N ASP A 260 11.11 18.09 24.92
CA ASP A 260 11.88 19.31 25.07
C ASP A 260 12.32 19.90 23.69
N ALA A 261 12.11 21.18 23.51
CA ALA A 261 12.47 21.91 22.30
C ALA A 261 13.96 21.81 21.99
N ARG A 262 14.85 21.73 23.00
CA ARG A 262 16.27 21.51 22.82
C ARG A 262 16.55 20.12 22.20
N ARG A 263 15.88 19.08 22.70
CA ARG A 263 15.99 17.72 22.13
C ARG A 263 15.52 17.68 20.68
N SER A 264 14.38 18.29 20.40
CA SER A 264 13.86 18.42 19.04
C SER A 264 14.82 19.15 18.13
N GLY A 265 15.46 20.24 18.61
CA GLY A 265 16.46 21.01 17.87
C GLY A 265 17.70 20.16 17.52
N VAL A 266 18.25 19.39 18.47
CA VAL A 266 19.40 18.51 18.21
C VAL A 266 19.06 17.50 17.10
N LEU A 267 17.91 16.84 17.16
CA LEU A 267 17.50 15.89 16.13
C LEU A 267 17.30 16.54 14.76
N GLN A 268 16.75 17.76 14.73
CA GLN A 268 16.58 18.52 13.49
C GLN A 268 17.93 18.94 12.90
N ASP A 269 18.90 19.34 13.72
CA ASP A 269 20.26 19.65 13.30
C ASP A 269 20.98 18.43 12.71
N LEU A 270 20.65 17.23 13.17
CA LEU A 270 21.12 15.96 12.61
C LEU A 270 20.37 15.56 11.32
N GLY A 271 19.32 16.28 10.93
CA GLY A 271 18.56 16.04 9.70
C GLY A 271 17.30 15.23 9.88
N VAL A 272 16.89 14.91 11.12
CA VAL A 272 15.64 14.23 11.43
C VAL A 272 14.48 15.23 11.37
N GLN A 273 13.39 14.89 10.69
CA GLN A 273 12.17 15.67 10.74
C GLN A 273 11.35 15.28 11.98
N VAL A 274 11.34 16.15 12.98
CA VAL A 274 10.57 15.95 14.20
C VAL A 274 9.12 16.39 13.97
N ILE A 275 8.17 15.52 14.31
CA ILE A 275 6.73 15.74 14.15
C ILE A 275 6.09 15.54 15.52
N HIS A 276 5.62 16.62 16.09
CA HIS A 276 4.93 16.60 17.38
C HIS A 276 3.48 16.17 17.21
N VAL A 277 3.03 15.27 18.10
CA VAL A 277 1.70 14.67 18.11
C VAL A 277 1.19 14.62 19.54
N PRO A 278 -0.09 14.93 19.79
CA PRO A 278 -0.68 14.79 21.12
C PRO A 278 -0.51 13.37 21.67
N THR A 279 -0.42 13.28 22.99
CA THR A 279 -0.44 12.01 23.71
C THR A 279 -1.87 11.53 23.93
N ALA A 280 -2.02 10.21 24.11
CA ALA A 280 -3.23 9.55 24.57
C ALA A 280 -2.86 8.72 25.80
N GLU A 281 -3.64 8.56 26.81
CA GLU A 281 -3.41 7.64 27.94
C GLU A 281 -1.98 7.71 28.54
N GLY A 282 -1.41 8.91 28.67
CA GLY A 282 -0.11 9.16 29.29
C GLY A 282 1.05 9.42 28.34
N PRO A 283 2.21 9.88 28.86
CA PRO A 283 3.28 10.48 28.06
C PRO A 283 3.99 9.53 27.11
N ARG A 284 3.89 8.23 27.34
CA ARG A 284 4.55 7.19 26.51
C ARG A 284 3.67 6.67 25.38
N ARG A 285 2.47 7.23 25.16
CA ARG A 285 1.55 6.80 24.11
C ARG A 285 1.09 7.99 23.29
N LEU A 286 1.42 8.02 22.02
CA LEU A 286 0.92 9.01 21.08
C LEU A 286 -0.52 8.71 20.66
N HIS A 287 -1.25 9.75 20.34
CA HIS A 287 -2.57 9.63 19.73
C HIS A 287 -2.41 9.20 18.26
N LEU A 288 -2.32 7.88 18.02
CA LEU A 288 -1.94 7.30 16.70
C LEU A 288 -2.83 7.78 15.54
N GLN A 289 -4.14 7.97 15.77
CA GLN A 289 -5.00 8.48 14.69
C GLN A 289 -4.58 9.89 14.24
N GLN A 290 -4.19 10.76 15.17
CA GLN A 290 -3.69 12.10 14.82
C GLN A 290 -2.31 12.02 14.15
N ALA A 291 -1.43 11.15 14.66
CA ALA A 291 -0.14 10.87 14.03
C ALA A 291 -0.32 10.45 12.55
N PHE A 292 -1.24 9.53 12.29
CA PHE A 292 -1.47 9.03 10.93
C PHE A 292 -2.15 10.07 10.03
N ARG A 293 -3.06 10.92 10.56
CA ARG A 293 -3.57 12.07 9.82
C ARG A 293 -2.47 13.03 9.39
N GLU A 294 -1.51 13.29 10.27
CA GLU A 294 -0.37 14.15 9.94
C GLU A 294 0.52 13.54 8.87
N LEU A 295 0.78 12.23 8.91
CA LEU A 295 1.47 11.53 7.84
C LEU A 295 0.74 11.65 6.49
N ARG A 296 -0.59 11.57 6.51
CA ARG A 296 -1.43 11.74 5.32
C ARG A 296 -1.34 13.14 4.74
N ARG A 297 -1.39 14.17 5.59
CA ARG A 297 -1.24 15.58 5.20
C ARG A 297 0.11 15.84 4.55
N ARG A 298 1.16 15.14 5.00
CA ARG A 298 2.52 15.20 4.45
C ARG A 298 2.70 14.34 3.18
N GLY A 299 1.62 13.78 2.64
CA GLY A 299 1.59 13.09 1.34
C GLY A 299 1.82 11.58 1.39
N LEU A 300 1.97 10.96 2.57
CA LEU A 300 2.09 9.52 2.65
C LEU A 300 0.72 8.86 2.47
N ARG A 301 0.62 7.93 1.53
CA ARG A 301 -0.62 7.21 1.22
C ARG A 301 -0.57 5.75 1.62
N ARG A 302 0.59 5.12 1.58
CA ARG A 302 0.82 3.72 1.99
C ARG A 302 2.04 3.66 2.90
N VAL A 303 1.87 3.12 4.11
CA VAL A 303 2.95 2.96 5.10
C VAL A 303 3.05 1.49 5.49
N LEU A 304 4.27 0.95 5.39
CA LEU A 304 4.63 -0.37 5.87
C LEU A 304 5.04 -0.27 7.34
N VAL A 305 4.44 -1.05 8.20
CA VAL A 305 4.80 -1.11 9.63
C VAL A 305 5.57 -2.39 9.88
N GLU A 306 6.86 -2.23 10.20
CA GLU A 306 7.80 -3.35 10.32
C GLU A 306 8.20 -3.64 11.77
N GLY A 307 7.26 -3.75 12.65
CA GLY A 307 7.61 -4.27 13.95
C GLY A 307 7.42 -3.35 15.14
N GLY A 308 7.75 -3.96 16.26
CA GLY A 308 7.35 -3.54 17.58
C GLY A 308 5.97 -4.10 17.90
N GLY A 309 5.90 -5.28 18.52
CA GLY A 309 4.62 -5.90 18.89
C GLY A 309 3.72 -4.97 19.72
N GLY A 310 4.32 -4.05 20.49
CA GLY A 310 3.60 -3.01 21.23
C GLY A 310 2.96 -1.95 20.32
N LEU A 311 3.65 -1.49 19.28
CA LEU A 311 3.08 -0.55 18.30
C LEU A 311 1.96 -1.22 17.50
N VAL A 312 2.20 -2.43 17.01
CA VAL A 312 1.19 -3.19 16.25
C VAL A 312 -0.05 -3.45 17.11
N ALA A 313 0.11 -3.80 18.38
CA ALA A 313 -1.02 -3.98 19.31
C ALA A 313 -1.84 -2.69 19.50
N GLN A 314 -1.18 -1.54 19.67
CA GLN A 314 -1.86 -0.25 19.75
C GLN A 314 -2.61 0.07 18.45
N MET A 315 -2.01 -0.20 17.29
CA MET A 315 -2.66 0.02 16.00
C MET A 315 -3.91 -0.84 15.83
N PHE A 316 -3.89 -2.09 16.28
CA PHE A 316 -5.07 -2.96 16.30
C PHE A 316 -6.13 -2.43 17.28
N ALA A 317 -5.74 -2.02 18.49
CA ALA A 317 -6.67 -1.44 19.46
C ALA A 317 -7.39 -0.18 18.90
N TRP A 318 -6.69 0.65 18.15
CA TRP A 318 -7.22 1.86 17.50
C TRP A 318 -7.84 1.60 16.12
N ARG A 319 -7.98 0.34 15.69
CA ARG A 319 -8.53 -0.06 14.38
C ARG A 319 -7.84 0.63 13.19
N CYS A 320 -6.51 0.74 13.25
CA CYS A 320 -5.74 1.44 12.24
C CYS A 320 -5.01 0.49 11.26
N VAL A 321 -5.03 -0.82 11.49
CA VAL A 321 -4.42 -1.79 10.57
C VAL A 321 -5.41 -2.12 9.46
N ASP A 322 -5.01 -1.91 8.20
CA ASP A 322 -5.85 -2.21 7.04
C ASP A 322 -5.51 -3.57 6.44
N GLN A 323 -4.23 -3.93 6.49
CA GLN A 323 -3.69 -5.12 5.86
C GLN A 323 -2.60 -5.75 6.71
N VAL A 324 -2.53 -7.06 6.69
CA VAL A 324 -1.48 -7.85 7.34
C VAL A 324 -0.72 -8.65 6.29
N LEU A 325 0.60 -8.76 6.49
CA LEU A 325 1.47 -9.67 5.77
C LEU A 325 2.42 -10.34 6.78
N ALA A 326 2.28 -11.63 6.99
CA ALA A 326 3.08 -12.42 7.91
C ALA A 326 3.95 -13.42 7.15
N PHE A 327 5.23 -13.47 7.48
CA PHE A 327 6.11 -14.59 7.10
C PHE A 327 6.22 -15.55 8.28
N VAL A 328 5.88 -16.80 8.06
CA VAL A 328 5.98 -17.88 9.04
C VAL A 328 7.14 -18.78 8.66
N ALA A 329 8.21 -18.71 9.43
CA ALA A 329 9.40 -19.53 9.22
C ALA A 329 9.20 -20.94 9.76
N PRO A 330 9.77 -21.99 9.14
CA PRO A 330 9.71 -23.37 9.62
C PRO A 330 10.67 -23.60 10.79
N LYS A 331 10.53 -22.79 11.84
CA LYS A 331 11.37 -22.78 13.04
C LYS A 331 10.49 -22.77 14.29
N ILE A 332 10.97 -23.34 15.37
CA ILE A 332 10.34 -23.32 16.70
C ILE A 332 11.40 -22.86 17.69
N ILE A 333 11.08 -21.84 18.49
CA ILE A 333 12.01 -21.32 19.49
C ILE A 333 11.48 -21.45 20.93
N GLY A 334 10.15 -21.46 21.10
CA GLY A 334 9.51 -21.57 22.42
C GLY A 334 9.71 -20.33 23.30
N GLY A 335 9.57 -20.54 24.59
CA GLY A 335 9.78 -19.52 25.62
C GLY A 335 8.56 -18.63 25.88
N ARG A 336 8.15 -18.57 27.16
CA ARG A 336 7.01 -17.70 27.57
C ARG A 336 7.31 -16.21 27.43
N LEU A 337 8.57 -15.82 27.56
CA LEU A 337 9.03 -14.42 27.48
C LEU A 337 9.46 -14.02 26.08
N SER A 338 9.50 -14.95 25.12
CA SER A 338 9.79 -14.63 23.72
C SER A 338 8.72 -13.71 23.14
N PRO A 339 9.09 -12.59 22.50
CA PRO A 339 8.13 -11.63 21.99
C PRO A 339 7.30 -12.21 20.84
N THR A 340 6.10 -11.65 20.68
CA THR A 340 5.14 -12.02 19.64
C THR A 340 4.87 -10.84 18.69
N PRO A 341 4.38 -11.08 17.46
CA PRO A 341 4.12 -10.03 16.48
C PRO A 341 3.12 -8.98 16.96
N VAL A 342 2.10 -9.41 17.70
CA VAL A 342 1.08 -8.55 18.30
C VAL A 342 1.17 -8.72 19.81
N GLY A 343 1.66 -7.69 20.48
CA GLY A 343 1.78 -7.65 21.94
C GLY A 343 0.50 -7.13 22.60
N GLY A 344 0.69 -6.44 23.75
CA GLY A 344 -0.43 -5.87 24.52
C GLY A 344 -1.22 -6.91 25.29
N GLU A 345 -2.40 -6.55 25.76
CA GLU A 345 -3.27 -7.42 26.58
C GLU A 345 -4.07 -8.43 25.73
N GLY A 346 -4.13 -8.21 24.40
CA GLY A 346 -4.90 -9.05 23.49
C GLY A 346 -6.41 -8.83 23.58
N ARG A 347 -7.19 -9.79 23.05
CA ARG A 347 -8.65 -9.83 23.17
C ARG A 347 -9.05 -10.89 24.17
N PRO A 348 -10.00 -10.62 25.08
CA PRO A 348 -10.38 -11.55 26.13
C PRO A 348 -11.11 -12.80 25.60
N PHE A 349 -11.80 -12.68 24.45
CA PHE A 349 -12.57 -13.77 23.87
C PHE A 349 -12.18 -14.01 22.40
N MET A 350 -12.17 -15.28 21.98
CA MET A 350 -11.92 -15.65 20.58
C MET A 350 -12.94 -15.06 19.60
N ALA A 351 -14.16 -14.82 20.03
CA ALA A 351 -15.21 -14.17 19.23
C ALA A 351 -14.87 -12.72 18.88
N GLU A 352 -13.99 -12.07 19.62
CA GLU A 352 -13.51 -10.69 19.43
C GLU A 352 -12.21 -10.62 18.63
N ALA A 353 -11.67 -11.77 18.22
CA ALA A 353 -10.43 -11.80 17.45
C ALA A 353 -10.59 -11.04 16.13
N TRP A 354 -9.57 -10.26 15.77
CA TRP A 354 -9.49 -9.66 14.44
C TRP A 354 -9.48 -10.74 13.37
N ARG A 355 -10.30 -10.58 12.35
CA ARG A 355 -10.37 -11.50 11.24
C ARG A 355 -9.68 -10.92 10.02
N LEU A 356 -9.21 -11.82 9.16
CA LEU A 356 -8.67 -11.45 7.85
C LEU A 356 -9.62 -11.92 6.77
N GLU A 357 -9.90 -11.04 5.83
CA GLU A 357 -10.64 -11.35 4.59
C GLU A 357 -9.69 -11.47 3.41
N GLU A 358 -10.16 -12.13 2.35
CA GLU A 358 -9.40 -12.38 1.11
C GLU A 358 -8.01 -12.98 1.40
N VAL A 359 -7.92 -13.86 2.38
CA VAL A 359 -6.64 -14.44 2.81
C VAL A 359 -5.96 -15.16 1.66
N GLN A 360 -4.69 -14.83 1.47
CA GLN A 360 -3.80 -15.51 0.52
C GLN A 360 -2.62 -16.08 1.27
N HIS A 361 -2.15 -17.22 0.79
CA HIS A 361 -0.94 -17.86 1.28
C HIS A 361 -0.11 -18.33 0.08
N GLU A 362 1.18 -18.15 0.17
CA GLU A 362 2.14 -18.58 -0.84
C GLU A 362 3.48 -18.94 -0.19
N THR A 363 4.21 -19.82 -0.84
CA THR A 363 5.57 -20.16 -0.43
C THR A 363 6.52 -19.03 -0.84
N CYS A 364 7.38 -18.59 0.10
CA CYS A 364 8.39 -17.57 -0.12
C CYS A 364 9.77 -18.10 0.33
N GLY A 365 10.45 -18.83 -0.54
CA GLY A 365 11.61 -19.65 -0.17
C GLY A 365 11.19 -20.77 0.78
N GLU A 366 11.80 -20.82 1.97
CA GLU A 366 11.44 -21.77 3.02
C GLU A 366 10.25 -21.32 3.88
N ASP A 367 9.88 -20.04 3.81
CA ASP A 367 8.84 -19.45 4.63
C ASP A 367 7.46 -19.55 3.97
N LEU A 368 6.41 -19.54 4.77
CA LEU A 368 5.04 -19.36 4.32
C LEU A 368 4.65 -17.89 4.47
N GLN A 369 4.32 -17.22 3.37
CA GLN A 369 3.73 -15.89 3.39
C GLN A 369 2.21 -15.99 3.53
N ILE A 370 1.63 -15.26 4.48
CA ILE A 370 0.18 -15.13 4.66
C ILE A 370 -0.16 -13.64 4.60
N ALA A 371 -1.12 -13.27 3.76
CA ALA A 371 -1.60 -11.91 3.67
C ALA A 371 -3.12 -11.86 3.71
N GLY A 372 -3.69 -10.77 4.24
CA GLY A 372 -5.14 -10.56 4.31
C GLY A 372 -5.48 -9.14 4.72
N PHE A 373 -6.74 -8.77 4.53
CA PHE A 373 -7.28 -7.48 4.96
C PHE A 373 -7.97 -7.63 6.32
N VAL A 374 -7.73 -6.67 7.22
CA VAL A 374 -8.30 -6.67 8.57
C VAL A 374 -9.74 -6.16 8.55
N THR A 375 -10.63 -6.85 9.27
CA THR A 375 -12.05 -6.51 9.41
C THR A 375 -12.48 -6.39 10.86
#